data_b5bf198559f9a8675e95b13a9022ead3
#
_entry.id   b5bf198559f9a8675e95b13a9022ead3
#
_cell.length_a   1.000
_cell.length_b   1.000
_cell.length_c   1.000
_cell.angle_alpha   90.00
_cell.angle_beta   90.00
_cell.angle_gamma   90.00
#
_symmetry.space_group_name_H-M   'P 1'
#
loop_
_entity.id
_entity.type
_entity.pdbx_description
1 polymer ?
#
loop_
_entity_poly.entity_id
_entity_poly.type
_entity_poly.pdbx_seq_one_letter_code
_entity_poly.pdbx_strand_id
1 'polypeptide(L)'
;YNLLLCYTGNIHVSANIIKDQVKNYEKKDAFDAMCEVKALAYAMKDELLKGNLHSFGKLLDYGWQSKKRMSSKITNPQIDELYDEAIKAGALGGKLLGAGGGGYLLMYCPYNVKHKVAARMEQMGGQMADWNFELRGAQSWIADENRWNYNEVKVHLPNGDYEFKL
;
A
#
# COMPACT_ATOMS: atom_id res chain seq x y z
N TYR A 1 3.98 13.37 2.85
CA TYR A 1 5.33 13.63 2.32
C TYR A 1 6.28 12.44 2.47
N ASN A 2 6.08 11.53 3.44
CA ASN A 2 7.01 10.45 3.78
C ASN A 2 6.68 9.10 3.12
N LEU A 3 5.65 9.01 2.30
CA LEU A 3 5.25 7.77 1.65
C LEU A 3 5.62 7.79 0.17
N LEU A 4 6.06 6.62 -0.32
CA LEU A 4 6.22 6.29 -1.74
C LEU A 4 5.30 5.13 -2.09
N LEU A 5 4.73 5.17 -3.26
CA LEU A 5 3.95 4.08 -3.82
C LEU A 5 4.63 3.63 -5.11
N CYS A 6 5.02 2.36 -5.17
CA CYS A 6 5.73 1.78 -6.30
C CYS A 6 4.98 0.56 -6.83
N TYR A 7 4.66 0.56 -8.11
CA TYR A 7 4.13 -0.61 -8.79
C TYR A 7 5.27 -1.60 -9.09
N THR A 8 5.08 -2.86 -8.72
CA THR A 8 6.12 -3.92 -8.81
C THR A 8 6.17 -4.62 -10.17
N GLY A 9 5.31 -4.26 -11.11
CA GLY A 9 5.24 -4.90 -12.43
C GLY A 9 4.49 -6.24 -12.48
N ASN A 10 4.09 -6.79 -11.34
CA ASN A 10 3.44 -8.09 -11.26
C ASN A 10 1.95 -7.98 -10.90
N ILE A 11 1.12 -8.73 -11.61
CA ILE A 11 -0.30 -8.89 -11.31
C ILE A 11 -0.52 -10.33 -10.82
N HIS A 12 -1.17 -10.48 -9.67
CA HIS A 12 -1.51 -11.80 -9.11
C HIS A 12 -3.00 -11.95 -8.82
N VAL A 13 -3.46 -13.20 -8.84
CA VAL A 13 -4.84 -13.54 -8.46
C VAL A 13 -4.94 -13.58 -6.94
N SER A 14 -5.40 -12.49 -6.33
CA SER A 14 -5.51 -12.30 -4.88
C SER A 14 -6.24 -13.44 -4.17
N ALA A 15 -7.27 -14.03 -4.81
CA ALA A 15 -8.05 -15.11 -4.23
C ALA A 15 -7.20 -16.34 -3.85
N ASN A 16 -6.18 -16.68 -4.66
CA ASN A 16 -5.31 -17.82 -4.38
C ASN A 16 -4.38 -17.57 -3.19
N ILE A 17 -3.93 -16.34 -3.01
CA ILE A 17 -3.07 -15.94 -1.89
C ILE A 17 -3.88 -15.93 -0.59
N ILE A 18 -5.10 -15.38 -0.63
CA ILE A 18 -5.98 -15.34 0.54
C ILE A 18 -6.35 -16.76 0.99
N LYS A 19 -6.72 -17.66 0.03
CA LYS A 19 -7.00 -19.07 0.35
C LYS A 19 -5.82 -19.76 1.02
N ASP A 20 -4.60 -19.49 0.56
CA ASP A 20 -3.39 -20.06 1.15
C ASP A 20 -3.14 -19.52 2.56
N GLN A 21 -3.32 -18.22 2.79
CA GLN A 21 -3.23 -17.61 4.12
C GLN A 21 -4.24 -18.24 5.09
N VAL A 22 -5.51 -18.37 4.69
CA VAL A 22 -6.57 -18.98 5.52
C VAL A 22 -6.21 -20.41 5.88
N LYS A 23 -5.74 -21.21 4.92
CA LYS A 23 -5.27 -22.59 5.18
C LYS A 23 -4.11 -22.64 6.16
N ASN A 24 -3.21 -21.65 6.10
CA ASN A 24 -2.04 -21.63 6.98
C ASN A 24 -2.36 -21.17 8.42
N TYR A 25 -3.53 -20.59 8.70
CA TYR A 25 -3.89 -20.17 10.07
C TYR A 25 -3.97 -21.32 11.08
N GLU A 26 -4.08 -22.57 10.62
CA GLU A 26 -3.95 -23.76 11.48
C GLU A 26 -2.52 -23.99 11.96
N LYS A 27 -1.52 -23.41 11.28
CA LYS A 27 -0.11 -23.49 11.66
C LYS A 27 0.22 -22.41 12.69
N LYS A 28 0.86 -22.81 13.78
CA LYS A 28 1.19 -21.94 14.90
C LYS A 28 1.92 -20.66 14.44
N ASP A 29 2.94 -20.78 13.59
CA ASP A 29 3.74 -19.64 13.14
C ASP A 29 2.92 -18.61 12.33
N ALA A 30 2.02 -19.06 11.44
CA ALA A 30 1.15 -18.17 10.69
C ALA A 30 0.09 -17.52 11.60
N PHE A 31 -0.42 -18.22 12.58
CA PHE A 31 -1.35 -17.68 13.57
C PHE A 31 -0.66 -16.64 14.47
N ASP A 32 0.54 -16.93 14.97
CA ASP A 32 1.34 -16.00 15.77
C ASP A 32 1.66 -14.73 14.97
N ALA A 33 2.05 -14.88 13.71
CA ALA A 33 2.29 -13.76 12.80
C ALA A 33 1.04 -12.88 12.59
N MET A 34 -0.14 -13.47 12.49
CA MET A 34 -1.40 -12.74 12.39
C MET A 34 -1.70 -11.96 13.68
N CYS A 35 -1.45 -12.56 14.85
CA CYS A 35 -1.59 -11.90 16.15
C CYS A 35 -0.62 -10.71 16.28
N GLU A 36 0.62 -10.87 15.82
CA GLU A 36 1.61 -9.79 15.74
C GLU A 36 1.12 -8.64 14.88
N VAL A 37 0.64 -8.90 13.66
CA VAL A 37 0.10 -7.87 12.76
C VAL A 37 -1.08 -7.12 13.39
N LYS A 38 -1.95 -7.83 14.13
CA LYS A 38 -3.04 -7.20 14.88
C LYS A 38 -2.52 -6.28 15.99
N ALA A 39 -1.55 -6.74 16.79
CA ALA A 39 -0.95 -5.93 17.85
C ALA A 39 -0.24 -4.70 17.30
N LEU A 40 0.48 -4.85 16.19
CA LEU A 40 1.17 -3.76 15.49
C LEU A 40 0.21 -2.67 15.01
N ALA A 41 -1.03 -3.00 14.61
CA ALA A 41 -2.00 -1.99 14.21
C ALA A 41 -2.30 -0.98 15.33
N TYR A 42 -2.39 -1.44 16.58
CA TYR A 42 -2.56 -0.56 17.74
C TYR A 42 -1.31 0.26 18.02
N ALA A 43 -0.13 -0.37 18.01
CA ALA A 43 1.13 0.32 18.23
C ALA A 43 1.38 1.40 17.16
N MET A 44 1.12 1.11 15.89
CA MET A 44 1.26 2.05 14.78
C MET A 44 0.29 3.22 14.91
N LYS A 45 -0.96 2.97 15.31
CA LYS A 45 -1.93 4.04 15.59
C LYS A 45 -1.41 4.96 16.70
N ASP A 46 -0.89 4.40 17.78
CA ASP A 46 -0.40 5.18 18.93
C ASP A 46 0.82 6.02 18.54
N GLU A 47 1.77 5.48 17.79
CA GLU A 47 2.93 6.22 17.29
C GLU A 47 2.54 7.33 16.29
N LEU A 48 1.54 7.08 15.44
CA LEU A 48 0.99 8.09 14.54
C LEU A 48 0.35 9.24 15.29
N LEU A 49 -0.45 8.96 16.32
CA LEU A 49 -1.11 9.98 17.15
C LEU A 49 -0.11 10.79 17.99
N LYS A 50 1.01 10.20 18.39
CA LYS A 50 2.12 10.89 19.05
C LYS A 50 2.98 11.74 18.10
N GLY A 51 2.79 11.60 16.77
CA GLY A 51 3.65 12.22 15.77
C GLY A 51 5.02 11.54 15.62
N ASN A 52 5.21 10.35 16.21
CA ASN A 52 6.47 9.60 16.13
C ASN A 52 6.55 8.81 14.83
N LEU A 53 6.69 9.53 13.73
CA LEU A 53 6.66 8.97 12.38
C LEU A 53 7.84 8.06 12.09
N HIS A 54 8.98 8.24 12.76
CA HIS A 54 10.15 7.36 12.61
C HIS A 54 9.84 5.96 13.15
N SER A 55 9.26 5.86 14.35
CA SER A 55 8.82 4.57 14.91
C SER A 55 7.69 3.95 14.07
N PHE A 56 6.75 4.76 13.57
CA PHE A 56 5.72 4.29 12.66
C PHE A 56 6.32 3.56 11.43
N GLY A 57 7.35 4.17 10.80
CA GLY A 57 8.05 3.55 9.66
C GLY A 57 8.68 2.19 10.01
N LYS A 58 9.34 2.09 11.17
CA LYS A 58 9.92 0.83 11.65
C LYS A 58 8.87 -0.24 11.97
N LEU A 59 7.75 0.16 12.56
CA LEU A 59 6.63 -0.77 12.83
C LEU A 59 6.00 -1.28 11.53
N LEU A 60 6.01 -0.48 10.47
CA LEU A 60 5.56 -0.90 9.15
C LEU A 60 6.45 -2.01 8.57
N ASP A 61 7.78 -1.91 8.72
CA ASP A 61 8.71 -2.99 8.36
C ASP A 61 8.42 -4.25 9.17
N TYR A 62 8.32 -4.13 10.49
CA TYR A 62 8.03 -5.27 11.35
C TYR A 62 6.73 -5.98 10.94
N GLY A 63 5.69 -5.21 10.64
CA GLY A 63 4.42 -5.75 10.15
C GLY A 63 4.55 -6.46 8.79
N TRP A 64 5.42 -5.99 7.91
CA TRP A 64 5.71 -6.66 6.64
C TRP A 64 6.43 -8.00 6.85
N GLN A 65 7.44 -8.06 7.71
CA GLN A 65 8.14 -9.30 8.04
C GLN A 65 7.17 -10.34 8.66
N SER A 66 6.31 -9.90 9.58
CA SER A 66 5.28 -10.77 10.17
C SER A 66 4.29 -11.24 9.10
N LYS A 67 3.83 -10.36 8.21
CA LYS A 67 2.91 -10.73 7.13
C LYS A 67 3.50 -11.79 6.19
N LYS A 68 4.79 -11.72 5.86
CA LYS A 68 5.46 -12.72 5.01
C LYS A 68 5.41 -14.14 5.59
N ARG A 69 5.38 -14.28 6.91
CA ARG A 69 5.27 -15.59 7.60
C ARG A 69 3.90 -16.24 7.46
N MET A 70 2.86 -15.48 7.12
CA MET A 70 1.49 -16.02 6.98
C MET A 70 1.32 -16.89 5.73
N SER A 71 2.08 -16.66 4.67
CA SER A 71 2.10 -17.49 3.45
C SER A 71 3.32 -17.19 2.59
N SER A 72 3.93 -18.22 2.04
CA SER A 72 5.04 -18.09 1.07
C SER A 72 4.64 -17.43 -0.26
N LYS A 73 3.34 -17.25 -0.50
CA LYS A 73 2.81 -16.59 -1.71
C LYS A 73 2.67 -15.07 -1.57
N ILE A 74 2.90 -14.53 -0.38
CA ILE A 74 2.75 -13.09 -0.11
C ILE A 74 3.84 -12.27 -0.79
N THR A 75 5.03 -12.83 -0.92
CA THR A 75 6.16 -12.20 -1.61
C THR A 75 6.77 -13.12 -2.66
N ASN A 76 7.73 -12.62 -3.41
CA ASN A 76 8.57 -13.35 -4.33
C ASN A 76 9.96 -12.70 -4.37
N PRO A 77 11.00 -13.36 -4.95
CA PRO A 77 12.36 -12.85 -4.96
C PRO A 77 12.51 -11.44 -5.51
N GLN A 78 11.76 -11.09 -6.56
CA GLN A 78 11.82 -9.75 -7.15
C GLN A 78 11.26 -8.67 -6.20
N ILE A 79 10.17 -8.97 -5.49
CA ILE A 79 9.58 -8.05 -4.51
C ILE A 79 10.50 -7.90 -3.31
N ASP A 80 11.08 -9.01 -2.83
CA ASP A 80 12.02 -8.98 -1.69
C ASP A 80 13.26 -8.16 -2.04
N GLU A 81 13.84 -8.36 -3.23
CA GLU A 81 15.00 -7.58 -3.70
C GLU A 81 14.67 -6.09 -3.82
N LEU A 82 13.52 -5.75 -4.41
CA LEU A 82 13.06 -4.36 -4.54
C LEU A 82 12.86 -3.70 -3.17
N TYR A 83 12.29 -4.45 -2.23
CA TYR A 83 12.10 -4.01 -0.84
C TYR A 83 13.43 -3.77 -0.14
N ASP A 84 14.35 -4.73 -0.20
CA ASP A 84 15.65 -4.66 0.47
C ASP A 84 16.50 -3.50 -0.08
N GLU A 85 16.47 -3.26 -1.37
CA GLU A 85 17.14 -2.13 -1.99
C GLU A 85 16.54 -0.78 -1.58
N ALA A 86 15.22 -0.71 -1.39
CA ALA A 86 14.56 0.47 -0.85
C ALA A 86 15.00 0.75 0.60
N ILE A 87 15.10 -0.29 1.44
CA ILE A 87 15.62 -0.17 2.83
C ILE A 87 17.09 0.29 2.82
N LYS A 88 17.95 -0.30 1.99
CA LYS A 88 19.36 0.13 1.85
C LYS A 88 19.49 1.59 1.39
N ALA A 89 18.58 2.06 0.55
CA ALA A 89 18.54 3.44 0.10
C ALA A 89 18.00 4.44 1.15
N GLY A 90 17.50 3.94 2.31
CA GLY A 90 17.11 4.75 3.46
C GLY A 90 15.62 4.73 3.81
N ALA A 91 14.81 3.87 3.20
CA ALA A 91 13.45 3.63 3.68
C ALA A 91 13.48 3.01 5.09
N LEU A 92 12.52 3.36 5.94
CA LEU A 92 12.40 2.84 7.29
C LEU A 92 11.54 1.59 7.38
N GLY A 93 10.74 1.34 6.37
CA GLY A 93 9.87 0.20 6.28
C GLY A 93 8.87 0.36 5.15
N GLY A 94 8.09 -0.68 4.92
CA GLY A 94 7.09 -0.69 3.87
C GLY A 94 6.24 -1.95 3.93
N LYS A 95 5.34 -2.09 2.99
CA LYS A 95 4.53 -3.30 2.81
C LYS A 95 3.97 -3.40 1.40
N LEU A 96 3.83 -4.61 0.92
CA LEU A 96 3.02 -4.85 -0.26
C LEU A 96 1.54 -4.69 0.09
N LEU A 97 0.81 -3.91 -0.71
CA LEU A 97 -0.61 -3.66 -0.50
C LEU A 97 -1.47 -4.85 -0.96
N GLY A 98 -2.66 -4.97 -0.38
CA GLY A 98 -3.59 -6.06 -0.72
C GLY A 98 -3.17 -7.44 -0.19
N ALA A 99 -3.49 -8.49 -0.93
CA ALA A 99 -3.26 -9.88 -0.54
C ALA A 99 -1.77 -10.27 -0.53
N GLY A 100 -0.98 -9.69 -1.40
CA GLY A 100 0.41 -10.03 -1.62
C GLY A 100 0.67 -10.47 -3.06
N GLY A 101 1.90 -10.95 -3.34
CA GLY A 101 2.32 -11.56 -4.60
C GLY A 101 2.61 -10.59 -5.74
N GLY A 102 2.21 -9.32 -5.64
CA GLY A 102 2.40 -8.29 -6.65
C GLY A 102 1.53 -7.07 -6.39
N GLY A 103 1.52 -6.13 -7.31
CA GLY A 103 0.79 -4.88 -7.21
C GLY A 103 1.64 -3.74 -6.67
N TYR A 104 1.18 -3.02 -5.66
CA TYR A 104 1.85 -1.82 -5.16
C TYR A 104 2.57 -2.07 -3.84
N LEU A 105 3.82 -1.64 -3.80
CA LEU A 105 4.67 -1.59 -2.62
C LEU A 105 4.62 -0.17 -2.04
N LEU A 106 4.13 -0.04 -0.81
CA LEU A 106 4.13 1.21 -0.05
C LEU A 106 5.38 1.26 0.80
N MET A 107 6.20 2.30 0.64
CA MET A 107 7.40 2.52 1.46
C MET A 107 7.25 3.78 2.31
N TYR A 108 7.68 3.71 3.55
CA TYR A 108 7.84 4.87 4.42
C TYR A 108 9.30 5.34 4.39
N CYS A 109 9.51 6.58 3.98
CA CYS A 109 10.84 7.18 3.84
C CYS A 109 10.91 8.50 4.58
N PRO A 110 12.00 8.79 5.33
CA PRO A 110 12.31 10.16 5.73
C PRO A 110 12.34 11.08 4.51
N TYR A 111 11.79 12.28 4.63
CA TYR A 111 11.63 13.20 3.49
C TYR A 111 12.95 13.53 2.77
N ASN A 112 14.05 13.59 3.51
CA ASN A 112 15.37 13.93 3.01
C ASN A 112 16.05 12.81 2.18
N VAL A 113 15.56 11.57 2.25
CA VAL A 113 16.08 10.44 1.48
C VAL A 113 15.04 9.85 0.50
N LYS A 114 13.81 10.32 0.54
CA LYS A 114 12.70 9.82 -0.27
C LYS A 114 13.05 9.76 -1.76
N HIS A 115 13.68 10.80 -2.31
CA HIS A 115 14.10 10.84 -3.71
C HIS A 115 15.16 9.78 -4.06
N LYS A 116 16.07 9.45 -3.13
CA LYS A 116 17.07 8.39 -3.33
C LYS A 116 16.42 7.01 -3.35
N VAL A 117 15.46 6.79 -2.46
CA VAL A 117 14.68 5.54 -2.43
C VAL A 117 13.88 5.38 -3.72
N ALA A 118 13.19 6.42 -4.18
CA ALA A 118 12.45 6.40 -5.44
C ALA A 118 13.37 6.05 -6.63
N ALA A 119 14.47 6.78 -6.79
CA ALA A 119 15.43 6.54 -7.86
C ALA A 119 16.01 5.10 -7.82
N ARG A 120 16.29 4.56 -6.61
CA ARG A 120 16.77 3.20 -6.48
C ARG A 120 15.73 2.17 -6.89
N MET A 121 14.48 2.35 -6.47
CA MET A 121 13.39 1.45 -6.83
C MET A 121 13.12 1.47 -8.34
N GLU A 122 13.21 2.62 -9.00
CA GLU A 122 13.08 2.74 -10.46
C GLU A 122 14.22 2.01 -11.19
N GLN A 123 15.46 2.13 -10.72
CA GLN A 123 16.61 1.37 -11.25
C GLN A 123 16.42 -0.15 -11.15
N MET A 124 15.65 -0.61 -10.15
CA MET A 124 15.30 -2.02 -9.97
C MET A 124 14.06 -2.45 -10.77
N GLY A 125 13.52 -1.57 -11.63
CA GLY A 125 12.37 -1.86 -12.47
C GLY A 125 11.01 -1.57 -11.85
N GLY A 126 10.97 -0.96 -10.66
CA GLY A 126 9.75 -0.45 -10.05
C GLY A 126 9.25 0.80 -10.77
N GLN A 127 7.94 1.02 -10.75
CA GLN A 127 7.31 2.20 -11.36
C GLN A 127 6.67 3.05 -10.26
N MET A 128 7.19 4.28 -10.08
CA MET A 128 6.61 5.20 -9.10
C MET A 128 5.21 5.62 -9.53
N ALA A 129 4.26 5.56 -8.60
CA ALA A 129 2.89 5.99 -8.80
C ALA A 129 2.62 7.31 -8.08
N ASP A 130 1.99 8.23 -8.78
CA ASP A 130 1.40 9.43 -8.17
C ASP A 130 0.14 9.05 -7.41
N TRP A 131 -0.01 9.63 -6.22
CA TRP A 131 -1.16 9.37 -5.36
C TRP A 131 -1.43 10.54 -4.42
N ASN A 132 -2.66 10.65 -3.96
CA ASN A 132 -3.10 11.62 -2.98
C ASN A 132 -3.99 10.96 -1.94
N PHE A 133 -4.07 11.55 -0.74
CA PHE A 133 -5.05 11.16 0.26
C PHE A 133 -6.45 11.63 -0.15
N GLU A 134 -7.42 10.74 -0.10
CA GLU A 134 -8.84 11.07 -0.22
C GLU A 134 -9.44 11.25 1.17
N LEU A 135 -9.90 12.45 1.47
CA LEU A 135 -10.40 12.83 2.80
C LEU A 135 -11.92 12.65 2.94
N ARG A 136 -12.64 12.54 1.82
CA ARG A 136 -14.11 12.46 1.81
C ARG A 136 -14.64 11.05 2.12
N GLY A 137 -13.77 10.04 2.14
CA GLY A 137 -14.13 8.66 2.42
C GLY A 137 -14.87 7.99 1.26
N ALA A 138 -15.79 7.08 1.58
CA ALA A 138 -16.52 6.30 0.57
C ALA A 138 -17.47 7.20 -0.23
N GLN A 139 -17.42 7.06 -1.55
CA GLN A 139 -18.30 7.73 -2.49
C GLN A 139 -18.91 6.70 -3.44
N SER A 140 -20.14 6.93 -3.86
CA SER A 140 -20.82 6.11 -4.86
C SER A 140 -21.51 7.00 -5.88
N TRP A 141 -21.53 6.56 -7.12
CA TRP A 141 -22.26 7.21 -8.21
C TRP A 141 -22.92 6.14 -9.08
N ILE A 142 -23.99 6.52 -9.76
CA ILE A 142 -24.61 5.67 -10.76
C ILE A 142 -24.11 6.11 -12.12
N ALA A 143 -23.44 5.19 -12.83
CA ALA A 143 -23.10 5.38 -14.23
C ALA A 143 -24.32 4.98 -15.08
N ASP A 144 -24.97 5.94 -15.70
CA ASP A 144 -26.07 5.71 -16.65
C ASP A 144 -25.48 5.77 -18.07
N GLU A 145 -25.28 4.61 -18.68
CA GLU A 145 -24.68 4.49 -20.01
C GLU A 145 -25.48 5.23 -21.09
N ASN A 146 -26.78 5.51 -20.86
CA ASN A 146 -27.64 6.25 -21.79
C ASN A 146 -27.58 7.77 -21.61
N ARG A 147 -26.88 8.29 -20.60
CA ARG A 147 -26.78 9.73 -20.30
C ARG A 147 -25.45 10.37 -20.59
N TRP A 148 -24.50 9.67 -21.19
CA TRP A 148 -23.23 10.27 -21.57
C TRP A 148 -23.42 11.21 -22.78
N ASN A 149 -23.87 12.41 -22.50
CA ASN A 149 -23.66 13.53 -23.42
C ASN A 149 -22.26 14.07 -23.14
N TYR A 150 -21.28 13.66 -23.94
CA TYR A 150 -19.88 14.06 -23.78
C TYR A 150 -19.63 15.58 -23.81
N ASN A 151 -20.67 16.36 -24.05
CA ASN A 151 -20.58 17.82 -24.14
C ASN A 151 -20.94 18.54 -22.83
N GLU A 152 -21.44 17.82 -21.80
CA GLU A 152 -21.79 18.41 -20.51
C GLU A 152 -21.42 17.47 -19.36
N VAL A 153 -20.54 17.94 -18.49
CA VAL A 153 -20.19 17.23 -17.24
C VAL A 153 -20.76 18.01 -16.08
N LYS A 154 -21.73 17.40 -15.34
CA LYS A 154 -22.28 17.97 -14.10
C LYS A 154 -21.57 17.37 -12.91
N VAL A 155 -20.94 18.22 -12.11
CA VAL A 155 -20.29 17.81 -10.87
C VAL A 155 -21.10 18.31 -9.70
N HIS A 156 -21.67 17.39 -8.92
CA HIS A 156 -22.38 17.70 -7.68
C HIS A 156 -21.37 17.81 -6.54
N LEU A 157 -21.21 18.99 -6.01
CA LEU A 157 -20.36 19.24 -4.83
C LEU A 157 -21.22 19.67 -3.64
N PRO A 158 -20.77 19.49 -2.40
CA PRO A 158 -21.49 19.91 -1.19
C PRO A 158 -21.85 21.39 -1.18
N ASN A 159 -21.15 22.24 -1.95
CA ASN A 159 -21.30 23.68 -2.01
C ASN A 159 -22.00 24.19 -3.28
N GLY A 160 -22.55 23.33 -4.09
CA GLY A 160 -23.28 23.67 -5.33
C GLY A 160 -22.83 22.85 -6.56
N ASP A 161 -23.64 22.93 -7.60
CA ASP A 161 -23.43 22.22 -8.85
C ASP A 161 -22.61 23.07 -9.82
N TYR A 162 -21.67 22.44 -10.53
CA TYR A 162 -20.89 23.06 -11.59
C TYR A 162 -21.13 22.32 -12.91
N GLU A 163 -21.47 23.06 -13.95
CA GLU A 163 -21.56 22.56 -15.33
C GLU A 163 -20.32 22.94 -16.10
N PHE A 164 -19.69 21.95 -16.73
CA PHE A 164 -18.61 22.16 -17.68
C PHE A 164 -19.11 21.78 -19.08
N LYS A 165 -19.01 22.72 -20.03
CA LYS A 165 -19.17 22.44 -21.46
C LYS A 165 -17.79 22.17 -22.03
N LEU A 166 -17.59 20.99 -22.61
CA LEU A 166 -16.37 20.60 -23.33
C LEU A 166 -16.42 21.06 -24.78
#